data_351a63e3318bb7571ce8b0ddf1658760
#
_entry.id   351a63e3318bb7571ce8b0ddf1658760
#
_cell.length_a   1.000
_cell.length_b   1.000
_cell.length_c   1.000
_cell.angle_alpha   90.00
_cell.angle_beta   90.00
_cell.angle_gamma   90.00
#
_symmetry.space_group_name_H-M   'P 1'
#
loop_
_entity.id
_entity.type
_entity.pdbx_description
1 polymer ?
#
loop_
_entity_poly.entity_id
_entity_poly.type
_entity_poly.pdbx_seq_one_letter_code
_entity_poly.pdbx_strand_id
1 'polypeptide(L)'
;EALDIIEKIGNNANAAPMAMAEVVLSENEQKQIRIEKLKALQASGRDPFEITLASQTHHSDEIKASYDELEGKDVIIAGRIMTWRDMGKANFIDIQDRNGRIQAYVRMNDIGEDAFKEFKTWDLGDIVEIKGFVFKTKTGEISVHAKEIRLLSKSLLPLPEKFHGLTDTDTRYRKRYLDMIMNPDVKETFIKRSKIITSIRNYLDNLGFIEVETPILNTIAGGAAARPFITHHNTLDMDMYLR
;
A
#
# COMPACT_ATOMS: atom_id res chain seq x y z
N GLU A 1 -24.32 6.47 21.59
CA GLU A 1 -23.41 5.47 22.22
C GLU A 1 -21.92 5.81 22.05
N ALA A 2 -21.44 6.20 20.86
CA ALA A 2 -20.03 6.60 20.67
C ALA A 2 -19.68 7.95 21.32
N LEU A 3 -20.61 8.89 21.34
CA LEU A 3 -20.46 10.19 22.00
C LEU A 3 -20.51 10.07 23.54
N ASP A 4 -21.27 9.12 24.09
CA ASP A 4 -21.31 8.85 25.52
C ASP A 4 -20.02 8.29 26.11
N ILE A 5 -19.21 7.63 25.26
CA ILE A 5 -17.89 7.10 25.65
C ILE A 5 -16.87 8.24 25.76
N ILE A 6 -16.95 9.25 24.89
CA ILE A 6 -16.04 10.41 24.89
C ILE A 6 -16.31 11.31 26.11
N GLU A 7 -17.58 11.48 26.52
CA GLU A 7 -17.95 12.28 27.68
C GLU A 7 -17.56 11.63 29.03
N LYS A 8 -17.52 10.29 29.09
CA LYS A 8 -17.08 9.56 30.30
C LYS A 8 -15.57 9.63 30.55
N ILE A 9 -14.78 9.93 29.55
CA ILE A 9 -13.30 10.06 29.65
C ILE A 9 -12.92 11.45 30.20
N GLY A 10 -13.79 12.46 30.09
CA GLY A 10 -13.48 13.85 30.47
C GLY A 10 -13.64 14.18 31.95
N ASN A 11 -14.26 13.38 32.77
CA ASN A 11 -14.69 13.75 34.11
C ASN A 11 -14.04 13.03 35.32
N ASN A 12 -12.83 12.46 35.14
CA ASN A 12 -12.11 11.83 36.27
C ASN A 12 -10.71 12.40 36.47
N ALA A 13 -10.62 13.67 36.86
CA ALA A 13 -9.36 14.31 37.27
C ALA A 13 -9.16 14.14 38.78
N ASN A 14 -8.94 12.91 39.27
CA ASN A 14 -8.26 12.62 40.55
C ASN A 14 -8.25 11.10 40.82
N ALA A 15 -7.38 10.39 40.10
CA ALA A 15 -6.95 9.06 40.50
C ALA A 15 -5.51 8.87 39.99
N ALA A 16 -4.67 8.26 40.85
CA ALA A 16 -3.28 7.94 40.56
C ALA A 16 -3.10 7.22 39.21
N PRO A 17 -1.91 7.26 38.55
CA PRO A 17 -1.71 6.72 37.21
C PRO A 17 -1.84 5.19 37.24
N MET A 18 -3.04 4.69 37.07
CA MET A 18 -3.27 3.35 36.56
C MET A 18 -2.83 3.38 35.10
N ALA A 19 -1.90 2.48 34.72
CA ALA A 19 -1.55 2.23 33.34
C ALA A 19 -2.85 2.08 32.53
N MET A 20 -3.13 3.05 31.66
CA MET A 20 -4.23 2.95 30.69
C MET A 20 -3.94 1.74 29.82
N ALA A 21 -4.66 0.65 30.02
CA ALA A 21 -4.66 -0.43 29.04
C ALA A 21 -5.11 0.20 27.71
N GLU A 22 -4.22 0.17 26.70
CA GLU A 22 -4.59 0.57 25.36
C GLU A 22 -5.80 -0.27 24.95
N VAL A 23 -6.93 0.40 24.70
CA VAL A 23 -8.14 -0.26 24.19
C VAL A 23 -7.81 -0.69 22.75
N VAL A 24 -7.44 -1.96 22.59
CA VAL A 24 -7.20 -2.56 21.27
C VAL A 24 -8.54 -2.70 20.56
N LEU A 25 -8.82 -1.77 19.64
CA LEU A 25 -10.02 -1.81 18.81
C LEU A 25 -9.99 -3.05 17.90
N SER A 26 -11.13 -3.72 17.74
CA SER A 26 -11.29 -4.81 16.78
C SER A 26 -11.06 -4.33 15.34
N GLU A 27 -10.72 -5.25 14.41
CA GLU A 27 -10.54 -4.92 13.00
C GLU A 27 -11.78 -4.24 12.38
N ASN A 28 -12.98 -4.67 12.81
CA ASN A 28 -14.24 -4.10 12.33
C ASN A 28 -14.47 -2.66 12.85
N GLU A 29 -14.12 -2.36 14.08
CA GLU A 29 -14.19 -1.00 14.63
C GLU A 29 -13.20 -0.07 13.95
N GLN A 30 -11.97 -0.52 13.75
CA GLN A 30 -10.95 0.24 12.99
C GLN A 30 -11.41 0.52 11.57
N LYS A 31 -12.00 -0.47 10.90
CA LYS A 31 -12.56 -0.31 9.55
C LYS A 31 -13.67 0.74 9.53
N GLN A 32 -14.59 0.70 10.51
CA GLN A 32 -15.70 1.65 10.58
C GLN A 32 -15.20 3.09 10.77
N ILE A 33 -14.23 3.31 11.67
CA ILE A 33 -13.59 4.61 11.86
C ILE A 33 -12.96 5.13 10.56
N ARG A 34 -12.27 4.26 9.81
CA ARG A 34 -11.64 4.64 8.53
C ARG A 34 -12.66 4.97 7.45
N ILE A 35 -13.80 4.27 7.41
CA ILE A 35 -14.92 4.59 6.53
C ILE A 35 -15.52 5.96 6.87
N GLU A 36 -15.68 6.29 8.15
CA GLU A 36 -16.16 7.59 8.58
C GLU A 36 -15.20 8.73 8.19
N LYS A 37 -13.90 8.54 8.38
CA LYS A 37 -12.88 9.48 7.89
C LYS A 37 -12.97 9.69 6.37
N LEU A 38 -13.14 8.61 5.59
CA LEU A 38 -13.34 8.70 4.14
C LEU A 38 -14.59 9.51 3.79
N LYS A 39 -15.73 9.22 4.43
CA LYS A 39 -16.98 9.97 4.21
C LYS A 39 -16.82 11.46 4.53
N ALA A 40 -16.08 11.80 5.58
CA ALA A 40 -15.79 13.19 5.92
C ALA A 40 -14.95 13.89 4.83
N LEU A 41 -13.95 13.20 4.27
CA LEU A 41 -13.17 13.70 3.13
C LEU A 41 -14.06 13.93 1.90
N GLN A 42 -14.89 12.94 1.55
CA GLN A 42 -15.85 13.04 0.43
C GLN A 42 -16.82 14.21 0.62
N ALA A 43 -17.40 14.35 1.81
CA ALA A 43 -18.31 15.45 2.12
C ALA A 43 -17.65 16.84 2.02
N SER A 44 -16.34 16.94 2.22
CA SER A 44 -15.55 18.16 2.05
C SER A 44 -15.08 18.43 0.61
N GLY A 45 -15.48 17.58 -0.37
CA GLY A 45 -15.06 17.68 -1.77
C GLY A 45 -13.60 17.26 -2.00
N ARG A 46 -13.01 16.47 -1.11
CA ARG A 46 -11.64 15.96 -1.18
C ARG A 46 -11.60 14.43 -1.22
N ASP A 47 -12.38 13.85 -2.15
CA ASP A 47 -12.39 12.39 -2.30
C ASP A 47 -11.04 11.91 -2.88
N PRO A 48 -10.24 11.13 -2.12
CA PRO A 48 -8.97 10.61 -2.61
C PRO A 48 -9.14 9.66 -3.80
N PHE A 49 -10.30 9.01 -3.95
CA PHE A 49 -10.54 8.06 -5.03
C PHE A 49 -10.88 8.72 -6.39
N GLU A 50 -11.12 10.03 -6.41
CA GLU A 50 -11.22 10.80 -7.65
C GLU A 50 -9.85 11.14 -8.26
N ILE A 51 -8.77 10.96 -7.49
CA ILE A 51 -7.41 11.23 -7.96
C ILE A 51 -6.92 10.03 -8.78
N THR A 52 -6.84 10.19 -10.09
CA THR A 52 -6.49 9.11 -11.02
C THR A 52 -5.01 9.06 -11.38
N LEU A 53 -4.25 10.13 -11.08
CA LEU A 53 -2.84 10.25 -11.44
C LEU A 53 -2.01 10.82 -10.29
N ALA A 54 -0.92 10.14 -9.97
CA ALA A 54 0.16 10.67 -9.13
C ALA A 54 1.22 11.34 -10.00
N SER A 55 1.78 12.45 -9.50
CA SER A 55 2.81 13.22 -10.22
C SER A 55 4.23 12.81 -9.81
N GLN A 56 4.43 11.55 -9.40
CA GLN A 56 5.72 11.03 -8.93
C GLN A 56 6.83 11.27 -9.94
N THR A 57 7.95 11.86 -9.47
CA THR A 57 9.14 12.14 -10.29
C THR A 57 10.26 11.14 -10.05
N HIS A 58 10.41 10.62 -8.84
CA HIS A 58 11.49 9.73 -8.43
C HIS A 58 10.97 8.60 -7.55
N HIS A 59 11.61 7.45 -7.63
CA HIS A 59 11.44 6.35 -6.69
C HIS A 59 12.41 6.44 -5.51
N SER A 60 12.08 5.75 -4.43
CA SER A 60 12.84 5.77 -3.18
C SER A 60 14.30 5.30 -3.33
N ASP A 61 14.55 4.29 -4.17
CA ASP A 61 15.90 3.79 -4.46
C ASP A 61 16.72 4.77 -5.31
N GLU A 62 16.10 5.44 -6.29
CA GLU A 62 16.73 6.46 -7.12
C GLU A 62 17.21 7.65 -6.26
N ILE A 63 16.37 8.13 -5.34
CA ILE A 63 16.73 9.22 -4.43
C ILE A 63 17.90 8.81 -3.53
N LYS A 64 17.89 7.58 -3.01
CA LYS A 64 18.98 7.09 -2.14
C LYS A 64 20.28 6.88 -2.90
N ALA A 65 20.19 6.38 -4.14
CA ALA A 65 21.36 6.13 -4.98
C ALA A 65 22.03 7.42 -5.50
N SER A 66 21.20 8.44 -5.80
CA SER A 66 21.65 9.72 -6.37
C SER A 66 21.58 10.87 -5.36
N TYR A 67 21.75 10.58 -4.07
CA TYR A 67 21.60 11.57 -3.01
C TYR A 67 22.44 12.84 -3.25
N ASP A 68 23.72 12.67 -3.60
CA ASP A 68 24.66 13.79 -3.77
C ASP A 68 24.24 14.75 -4.90
N GLU A 69 23.52 14.22 -5.90
CA GLU A 69 22.98 15.01 -7.01
C GLU A 69 21.64 15.66 -6.68
N LEU A 70 20.84 15.01 -5.80
CA LEU A 70 19.48 15.38 -5.46
C LEU A 70 19.36 16.17 -4.16
N GLU A 71 20.43 16.31 -3.39
CA GLU A 71 20.41 17.07 -2.13
C GLU A 71 19.88 18.50 -2.37
N GLY A 72 18.88 18.90 -1.60
CA GLY A 72 18.21 20.20 -1.72
C GLY A 72 17.30 20.38 -2.94
N LYS A 73 17.24 19.42 -3.87
CA LYS A 73 16.34 19.51 -5.03
C LYS A 73 14.94 19.00 -4.68
N ASP A 74 13.95 19.60 -5.33
CA ASP A 74 12.56 19.20 -5.19
C ASP A 74 12.30 17.88 -5.93
N VAL A 75 11.61 16.98 -5.24
CA VAL A 75 11.15 15.69 -5.76
C VAL A 75 9.69 15.46 -5.38
N ILE A 76 9.02 14.62 -6.13
CA ILE A 76 7.68 14.11 -5.79
C ILE A 76 7.78 12.61 -5.63
N ILE A 77 7.45 12.12 -4.44
CA ILE A 77 7.35 10.70 -4.13
C ILE A 77 5.91 10.29 -3.90
N ALA A 78 5.57 9.06 -4.23
CA ALA A 78 4.26 8.49 -3.94
C ALA A 78 4.40 7.06 -3.42
N GLY A 79 3.58 6.69 -2.44
CA GLY A 79 3.63 5.34 -1.88
C GLY A 79 2.75 5.18 -0.65
N ARG A 80 2.88 4.03 -0.02
CA ARG A 80 2.09 3.63 1.15
C ARG A 80 2.78 4.03 2.44
N ILE A 81 2.03 4.64 3.36
CA ILE A 81 2.50 4.93 4.73
C ILE A 81 2.66 3.59 5.48
N MET A 82 3.88 3.26 5.85
CA MET A 82 4.21 2.02 6.58
C MET A 82 4.51 2.23 8.06
N THR A 83 5.02 3.41 8.40
CA THR A 83 5.31 3.78 9.80
C THR A 83 4.98 5.24 10.04
N TRP A 84 4.71 5.55 11.28
CA TRP A 84 4.41 6.91 11.71
C TRP A 84 5.06 7.17 13.08
N ARG A 85 5.89 8.20 13.15
CA ARG A 85 6.47 8.70 14.40
C ARG A 85 5.98 10.12 14.62
N ASP A 86 5.07 10.28 15.56
CA ASP A 86 4.49 11.56 15.93
C ASP A 86 5.39 12.29 16.93
N MET A 87 5.73 13.52 16.62
CA MET A 87 6.49 14.44 17.49
C MET A 87 5.72 15.76 17.69
N GLY A 88 4.39 15.70 17.71
CA GLY A 88 3.53 16.87 17.86
C GLY A 88 3.40 17.66 16.57
N LYS A 89 4.11 18.81 16.44
CA LYS A 89 4.07 19.67 15.24
C LYS A 89 4.96 19.20 14.08
N ALA A 90 5.69 18.13 14.29
CA ALA A 90 6.52 17.48 13.28
C ALA A 90 6.32 15.97 13.33
N ASN A 91 6.37 15.31 12.18
CA ASN A 91 6.19 13.88 12.07
C ASN A 91 7.19 13.28 11.09
N PHE A 92 7.59 12.05 11.38
CA PHE A 92 8.33 11.24 10.43
C PHE A 92 7.44 10.06 10.00
N ILE A 93 7.29 9.87 8.71
CA ILE A 93 6.58 8.72 8.13
C ILE A 93 7.49 8.01 7.15
N ASP A 94 7.45 6.68 7.12
CA ASP A 94 8.13 5.92 6.08
C ASP A 94 7.13 5.59 4.98
N ILE A 95 7.47 6.00 3.76
CA ILE A 95 6.72 5.75 2.54
C ILE A 95 7.33 4.57 1.81
N GLN A 96 6.53 3.54 1.54
CA GLN A 96 6.92 2.41 0.72
C GLN A 96 6.35 2.57 -0.68
N ASP A 97 7.23 2.64 -1.66
CA ASP A 97 6.88 2.65 -3.06
C ASP A 97 7.13 1.29 -3.75
N ARG A 98 7.20 1.29 -5.07
CA ARG A 98 7.49 0.10 -5.85
C ARG A 98 8.88 -0.46 -5.56
N ASN A 99 9.88 0.39 -5.40
CA ASN A 99 11.29 0.03 -5.39
C ASN A 99 11.88 -0.07 -3.97
N GLY A 100 11.25 0.58 -2.97
CA GLY A 100 11.79 0.52 -1.62
C GLY A 100 11.01 1.36 -0.61
N ARG A 101 11.73 1.91 0.34
CA ARG A 101 11.19 2.81 1.38
C ARG A 101 12.04 4.05 1.49
N ILE A 102 11.38 5.19 1.72
CA ILE A 102 12.03 6.45 2.04
C ILE A 102 11.28 7.13 3.17
N GLN A 103 12.01 7.82 4.03
CA GLN A 103 11.44 8.62 5.09
C GLN A 103 10.98 9.97 4.54
N ALA A 104 9.81 10.43 4.99
CA ALA A 104 9.36 11.79 4.78
C ALA A 104 9.22 12.51 6.13
N TYR A 105 9.70 13.74 6.19
CA TYR A 105 9.58 14.66 7.31
C TYR A 105 8.48 15.66 7.01
N VAL A 106 7.42 15.64 7.81
CA VAL A 106 6.24 16.49 7.65
C VAL A 106 6.12 17.42 8.84
N ARG A 107 6.24 18.72 8.63
CA ARG A 107 6.16 19.72 9.68
C ARG A 107 5.03 20.72 9.41
N MET A 108 4.25 21.04 10.43
CA MET A 108 3.10 21.94 10.35
C MET A 108 3.46 23.31 9.74
N ASN A 109 4.63 23.87 10.10
CA ASN A 109 5.04 25.19 9.62
C ASN A 109 5.36 25.20 8.11
N ASP A 110 5.66 24.04 7.52
CA ASP A 110 6.06 23.95 6.11
C ASP A 110 4.90 23.66 5.18
N ILE A 111 3.94 22.82 5.62
CA ILE A 111 2.77 22.43 4.84
C ILE A 111 1.51 23.24 5.15
N GLY A 112 1.54 24.03 6.24
CA GLY A 112 0.40 24.81 6.72
C GLY A 112 -0.47 24.05 7.71
N GLU A 113 -1.22 24.82 8.52
CA GLU A 113 -2.01 24.26 9.64
C GLU A 113 -3.17 23.38 9.15
N ASP A 114 -3.86 23.77 8.10
CA ASP A 114 -5.03 23.03 7.59
C ASP A 114 -4.62 21.70 6.94
N ALA A 115 -3.57 21.71 6.11
CA ALA A 115 -3.01 20.48 5.54
C ALA A 115 -2.45 19.55 6.63
N PHE A 116 -1.86 20.12 7.69
CA PHE A 116 -1.35 19.33 8.80
C PHE A 116 -2.47 18.71 9.65
N LYS A 117 -3.59 19.42 9.84
CA LYS A 117 -4.78 18.87 10.51
C LYS A 117 -5.36 17.69 9.71
N GLU A 118 -5.46 17.82 8.41
CA GLU A 118 -5.89 16.72 7.55
C GLU A 118 -4.92 15.53 7.61
N PHE A 119 -3.62 15.79 7.48
CA PHE A 119 -2.57 14.78 7.61
C PHE A 119 -2.72 13.95 8.88
N LYS A 120 -3.04 14.59 10.02
CA LYS A 120 -3.25 13.90 11.30
C LYS A 120 -4.46 12.95 11.31
N THR A 121 -5.34 13.04 10.33
CA THR A 121 -6.48 12.11 10.18
C THR A 121 -6.14 10.87 9.37
N TRP A 122 -4.98 10.86 8.69
CA TRP A 122 -4.56 9.74 7.86
C TRP A 122 -4.16 8.53 8.71
N ASP A 123 -4.10 7.38 8.08
CA ASP A 123 -3.83 6.11 8.78
C ASP A 123 -2.66 5.36 8.13
N LEU A 124 -2.06 4.45 8.89
CA LEU A 124 -1.11 3.49 8.33
C LEU A 124 -1.79 2.66 7.25
N GLY A 125 -1.10 2.52 6.12
CA GLY A 125 -1.64 1.86 4.94
C GLY A 125 -2.21 2.81 3.88
N ASP A 126 -2.47 4.08 4.19
CA ASP A 126 -2.89 5.07 3.21
C ASP A 126 -1.82 5.26 2.13
N ILE A 127 -2.26 5.53 0.90
CA ILE A 127 -1.34 5.87 -0.21
C ILE A 127 -1.36 7.38 -0.38
N VAL A 128 -0.17 7.96 -0.40
CA VAL A 128 0.03 9.41 -0.39
C VAL A 128 1.03 9.85 -1.45
N GLU A 129 0.94 11.11 -1.83
CA GLU A 129 1.95 11.83 -2.61
C GLU A 129 2.54 12.94 -1.75
N ILE A 130 3.84 13.08 -1.80
CA ILE A 130 4.58 14.09 -1.05
C ILE A 130 5.53 14.79 -2.01
N LYS A 131 5.37 16.09 -2.14
CA LYS A 131 6.29 16.97 -2.83
C LYS A 131 7.15 17.69 -1.81
N GLY A 132 8.46 17.69 -2.02
CA GLY A 132 9.40 18.32 -1.12
C GLY A 132 10.83 18.19 -1.62
N PHE A 133 11.79 18.57 -0.80
CA PHE A 133 13.19 18.49 -1.16
C PHE A 133 13.94 17.37 -0.41
N VAL A 134 14.93 16.83 -1.07
CA VAL A 134 15.79 15.77 -0.51
C VAL A 134 16.75 16.35 0.50
N PHE A 135 16.89 15.70 1.65
CA PHE A 135 17.84 16.08 2.69
C PHE A 135 18.29 14.86 3.50
N LYS A 136 19.37 15.03 4.25
CA LYS A 136 19.84 14.02 5.20
C LYS A 136 19.55 14.48 6.62
N THR A 137 18.94 13.61 7.41
CA THR A 137 18.69 13.86 8.83
C THR A 137 19.99 13.89 9.64
N LYS A 138 19.95 14.43 10.88
CA LYS A 138 21.12 14.40 11.80
C LYS A 138 21.62 12.99 12.09
N THR A 139 20.76 11.97 11.97
CA THR A 139 21.11 10.56 12.16
C THR A 139 21.61 9.88 10.89
N GLY A 140 21.72 10.63 9.77
CA GLY A 140 22.25 10.12 8.50
C GLY A 140 21.19 9.50 7.56
N GLU A 141 19.90 9.49 7.92
CA GLU A 141 18.83 8.94 7.04
C GLU A 141 18.49 9.92 5.92
N ILE A 142 18.53 9.44 4.67
CA ILE A 142 18.10 10.18 3.49
C ILE A 142 16.58 10.27 3.49
N SER A 143 16.06 11.49 3.42
CA SER A 143 14.64 11.78 3.65
C SER A 143 14.13 12.86 2.70
N VAL A 144 12.83 12.97 2.55
CA VAL A 144 12.16 14.06 1.83
C VAL A 144 11.49 14.98 2.85
N HIS A 145 11.86 16.27 2.82
CA HIS A 145 11.23 17.31 3.63
C HIS A 145 10.00 17.82 2.89
N ALA A 146 8.83 17.51 3.40
CA ALA A 146 7.56 17.79 2.75
C ALA A 146 7.27 19.31 2.71
N LYS A 147 6.89 19.79 1.53
CA LYS A 147 6.32 21.13 1.26
C LYS A 147 4.82 21.03 0.97
N GLU A 148 4.44 19.98 0.27
CA GLU A 148 3.04 19.68 -0.07
C GLU A 148 2.78 18.19 0.15
N ILE A 149 1.55 17.86 0.59
CA ILE A 149 1.13 16.49 0.82
C ILE A 149 -0.27 16.28 0.23
N ARG A 150 -0.53 15.09 -0.29
CA ARG A 150 -1.83 14.74 -0.86
C ARG A 150 -2.16 13.28 -0.59
N LEU A 151 -3.38 13.00 -0.11
CA LEU A 151 -3.90 11.65 0.02
C LEU A 151 -4.37 11.16 -1.35
N LEU A 152 -3.82 10.05 -1.83
CA LEU A 152 -4.17 9.44 -3.13
C LEU A 152 -5.19 8.32 -2.98
N SER A 153 -5.11 7.57 -1.88
CA SER A 153 -6.04 6.48 -1.61
C SER A 153 -6.11 6.15 -0.13
N LYS A 154 -7.31 6.00 0.39
CA LYS A 154 -7.58 5.65 1.79
C LYS A 154 -7.56 4.15 1.99
N SER A 155 -6.75 3.66 2.93
CA SER A 155 -6.76 2.27 3.37
C SER A 155 -7.89 2.03 4.35
N LEU A 156 -8.90 1.28 3.95
CA LEU A 156 -10.09 1.01 4.79
C LEU A 156 -9.87 -0.12 5.80
N LEU A 157 -8.91 -1.00 5.55
CA LEU A 157 -8.53 -2.07 6.47
C LEU A 157 -7.16 -1.78 7.08
N PRO A 158 -6.96 -2.05 8.37
CA PRO A 158 -5.64 -1.94 8.97
C PRO A 158 -4.67 -2.93 8.32
N LEU A 159 -3.40 -2.55 8.27
CA LEU A 159 -2.36 -3.51 7.91
C LEU A 159 -2.12 -4.48 9.08
N PRO A 160 -1.74 -5.74 8.81
CA PRO A 160 -1.32 -6.66 9.85
C PRO A 160 -0.19 -6.11 10.71
N GLU A 161 -0.06 -6.60 11.94
CA GLU A 161 0.98 -6.14 12.86
C GLU A 161 2.39 -6.30 12.28
N LYS A 162 3.20 -5.27 12.51
CA LYS A 162 4.49 -5.08 11.84
C LYS A 162 5.60 -5.99 12.36
N PHE A 163 5.57 -6.36 13.64
CA PHE A 163 6.71 -6.97 14.31
C PHE A 163 7.00 -8.41 13.89
N HIS A 164 6.01 -9.16 13.44
CA HIS A 164 6.17 -10.55 13.05
C HIS A 164 5.89 -10.79 11.56
N GLY A 165 5.59 -9.74 10.78
CA GLY A 165 5.11 -9.88 9.41
C GLY A 165 3.77 -10.64 9.37
N LEU A 166 3.34 -11.01 8.17
CA LEU A 166 2.20 -11.89 8.00
C LEU A 166 2.70 -13.33 7.99
N THR A 167 2.53 -14.06 9.11
CA THR A 167 3.04 -15.43 9.30
C THR A 167 2.01 -16.50 8.99
N ASP A 168 0.71 -16.23 9.23
CA ASP A 168 -0.36 -17.19 8.97
C ASP A 168 -0.44 -17.59 7.50
N THR A 169 -0.21 -18.87 7.23
CA THR A 169 -0.09 -19.43 5.88
C THR A 169 -1.38 -19.29 5.08
N ASP A 170 -2.54 -19.52 5.68
CA ASP A 170 -3.82 -19.45 5.00
C ASP A 170 -4.10 -18.00 4.54
N THR A 171 -3.92 -17.03 5.42
CA THR A 171 -4.05 -15.60 5.12
C THR A 171 -3.05 -15.16 4.05
N ARG A 172 -1.79 -15.62 4.09
CA ARG A 172 -0.77 -15.31 3.08
C ARG A 172 -1.18 -15.79 1.68
N TYR A 173 -1.78 -16.96 1.58
CA TYR A 173 -2.25 -17.50 0.30
C TYR A 173 -3.55 -16.86 -0.18
N ARG A 174 -4.49 -16.58 0.73
CA ARG A 174 -5.79 -15.99 0.38
C ARG A 174 -5.74 -14.49 0.17
N LYS A 175 -4.88 -13.78 0.92
CA LYS A 175 -4.69 -12.32 0.83
C LYS A 175 -3.28 -11.99 0.34
N ARG A 176 -2.89 -12.54 -0.82
CA ARG A 176 -1.53 -12.41 -1.38
C ARG A 176 -1.04 -10.98 -1.46
N TYR A 177 -1.92 -10.02 -1.70
CA TYR A 177 -1.59 -8.60 -1.71
C TYR A 177 -1.06 -8.11 -0.35
N LEU A 178 -1.61 -8.60 0.77
CA LEU A 178 -1.08 -8.29 2.11
C LEU A 178 0.29 -8.92 2.33
N ASP A 179 0.46 -10.17 1.91
CA ASP A 179 1.74 -10.88 2.00
C ASP A 179 2.85 -10.11 1.26
N MET A 180 2.57 -9.60 0.05
CA MET A 180 3.52 -8.79 -0.72
C MET A 180 3.78 -7.39 -0.12
N ILE A 181 2.84 -6.82 0.64
CA ILE A 181 3.04 -5.54 1.33
C ILE A 181 3.91 -5.73 2.56
N MET A 182 3.66 -6.79 3.34
CA MET A 182 4.29 -7.01 4.63
C MET A 182 5.61 -7.76 4.53
N ASN A 183 5.77 -8.67 3.56
CA ASN A 183 6.92 -9.54 3.37
C ASN A 183 7.65 -9.19 2.06
N PRO A 184 8.73 -8.38 2.09
CA PRO A 184 9.45 -7.93 0.89
C PRO A 184 9.98 -9.08 0.03
N ASP A 185 10.46 -10.15 0.65
CA ASP A 185 11.00 -11.34 -0.06
C ASP A 185 9.95 -12.01 -0.94
N VAL A 186 8.68 -12.01 -0.50
CA VAL A 186 7.56 -12.55 -1.27
C VAL A 186 7.33 -11.69 -2.50
N LYS A 187 7.32 -10.36 -2.36
CA LYS A 187 7.22 -9.42 -3.50
C LYS A 187 8.34 -9.66 -4.52
N GLU A 188 9.57 -9.81 -4.03
CA GLU A 188 10.73 -10.08 -4.88
C GLU A 188 10.59 -11.40 -5.64
N THR A 189 10.09 -12.45 -4.98
CA THR A 189 9.81 -13.75 -5.62
C THR A 189 8.83 -13.62 -6.78
N PHE A 190 7.74 -12.86 -6.63
CA PHE A 190 6.78 -12.63 -7.72
C PHE A 190 7.35 -11.78 -8.85
N ILE A 191 8.19 -10.79 -8.53
CA ILE A 191 8.92 -10.01 -9.55
C ILE A 191 9.86 -10.94 -10.34
N LYS A 192 10.64 -11.79 -9.65
CA LYS A 192 11.53 -12.78 -10.30
C LYS A 192 10.75 -13.71 -11.21
N ARG A 193 9.60 -14.25 -10.72
CA ARG A 193 8.74 -15.11 -11.53
C ARG A 193 8.29 -14.43 -12.83
N SER A 194 7.83 -13.19 -12.75
CA SER A 194 7.43 -12.42 -13.94
C SER A 194 8.60 -12.21 -14.91
N LYS A 195 9.79 -11.87 -14.40
CA LYS A 195 10.99 -11.71 -15.21
C LYS A 195 11.41 -13.01 -15.90
N ILE A 196 11.29 -14.16 -15.23
CA ILE A 196 11.60 -15.48 -15.84
C ILE A 196 10.66 -15.75 -17.02
N ILE A 197 9.36 -15.54 -16.87
CA ILE A 197 8.39 -15.74 -17.95
C ILE A 197 8.70 -14.81 -19.12
N THR A 198 8.96 -13.54 -18.86
CA THR A 198 9.34 -12.56 -19.90
C THR A 198 10.64 -12.97 -20.60
N SER A 199 11.64 -13.46 -19.85
CA SER A 199 12.91 -13.93 -20.43
C SER A 199 12.71 -15.13 -21.35
N ILE A 200 11.85 -16.09 -21.00
CA ILE A 200 11.53 -17.23 -21.85
C ILE A 200 10.85 -16.77 -23.15
N ARG A 201 9.88 -15.86 -23.05
CA ARG A 201 9.21 -15.29 -24.22
C ARG A 201 10.20 -14.59 -25.15
N ASN A 202 11.00 -13.69 -24.62
CA ASN A 202 12.01 -12.96 -25.39
C ASN A 202 13.03 -13.91 -26.04
N TYR A 203 13.43 -14.97 -25.33
CA TYR A 203 14.36 -15.96 -25.86
C TYR A 203 13.78 -16.68 -27.08
N LEU A 204 12.54 -17.16 -27.00
CA LEU A 204 11.87 -17.83 -28.12
C LEU A 204 11.59 -16.87 -29.28
N ASP A 205 11.13 -15.65 -28.99
CA ASP A 205 10.90 -14.61 -30.00
C ASP A 205 12.18 -14.28 -30.79
N ASN A 206 13.29 -14.12 -30.10
CA ASN A 206 14.60 -13.89 -30.73
C ASN A 206 15.10 -15.07 -31.61
N LEU A 207 14.60 -16.28 -31.39
CA LEU A 207 14.84 -17.44 -32.23
C LEU A 207 13.86 -17.54 -33.41
N GLY A 208 12.93 -16.59 -33.57
CA GLY A 208 11.94 -16.56 -34.63
C GLY A 208 10.69 -17.42 -34.38
N PHE A 209 10.47 -17.86 -33.14
CA PHE A 209 9.20 -18.50 -32.75
C PHE A 209 8.11 -17.46 -32.61
N ILE A 210 6.88 -17.83 -32.92
CA ILE A 210 5.69 -16.99 -32.73
C ILE A 210 4.89 -17.51 -31.55
N GLU A 211 4.61 -16.65 -30.54
CA GLU A 211 3.68 -16.97 -29.44
C GLU A 211 2.25 -17.01 -29.98
N VAL A 212 1.53 -18.08 -29.69
CA VAL A 212 0.13 -18.26 -30.12
C VAL A 212 -0.76 -18.55 -28.94
N GLU A 213 -1.99 -18.06 -29.00
CA GLU A 213 -3.05 -18.43 -28.06
C GLU A 213 -3.84 -19.61 -28.63
N THR A 214 -3.87 -20.72 -27.91
CA THR A 214 -4.63 -21.90 -28.31
C THR A 214 -5.96 -21.95 -27.56
N PRO A 215 -7.03 -22.56 -28.14
CA PRO A 215 -8.32 -22.70 -27.48
C PRO A 215 -8.19 -23.39 -26.10
N ILE A 216 -8.89 -22.87 -25.10
CA ILE A 216 -8.96 -23.45 -23.75
C ILE A 216 -9.89 -24.67 -23.75
N LEU A 217 -10.97 -24.61 -24.54
CA LEU A 217 -11.95 -25.69 -24.72
C LEU A 217 -11.67 -26.43 -26.03
N ASN A 218 -11.58 -27.75 -25.95
CA ASN A 218 -11.34 -28.62 -27.09
C ASN A 218 -12.45 -29.66 -27.20
N THR A 219 -12.74 -30.13 -28.43
CA THR A 219 -13.70 -31.18 -28.69
C THR A 219 -13.13 -32.58 -28.41
N ILE A 220 -11.82 -32.67 -28.27
CA ILE A 220 -11.11 -33.94 -28.01
C ILE A 220 -10.33 -33.76 -26.69
N ALA A 221 -10.49 -34.72 -25.80
CA ALA A 221 -9.67 -34.75 -24.58
C ALA A 221 -8.19 -34.94 -24.96
N GLY A 222 -7.36 -33.96 -24.61
CA GLY A 222 -5.94 -33.99 -24.90
C GLY A 222 -5.11 -33.58 -23.67
N GLY A 223 -3.80 -33.80 -23.75
CA GLY A 223 -2.87 -33.40 -22.70
C GLY A 223 -2.37 -34.57 -21.85
N ALA A 224 -2.25 -34.37 -20.54
CA ALA A 224 -1.71 -35.37 -19.63
C ALA A 224 -2.64 -36.58 -19.46
N ALA A 225 -2.12 -37.70 -18.91
CA ALA A 225 -2.91 -38.91 -18.61
C ALA A 225 -3.90 -38.72 -17.43
N ALA A 226 -4.25 -37.49 -17.10
CA ALA A 226 -5.21 -37.15 -16.06
C ALA A 226 -6.64 -37.02 -16.64
N ARG A 227 -7.64 -37.29 -15.81
CA ARG A 227 -9.05 -37.09 -16.20
C ARG A 227 -9.31 -35.59 -16.45
N PRO A 228 -9.74 -35.19 -17.67
CA PRO A 228 -9.98 -33.79 -17.99
C PRO A 228 -11.23 -33.26 -17.27
N PHE A 229 -11.29 -31.94 -17.12
CA PHE A 229 -12.53 -31.25 -16.76
C PHE A 229 -13.42 -31.21 -18.01
N ILE A 230 -14.68 -31.59 -17.83
CA ILE A 230 -15.69 -31.64 -18.91
C ILE A 230 -16.70 -30.53 -18.67
N THR A 231 -17.04 -29.79 -19.70
CA THR A 231 -18.14 -28.81 -19.71
C THR A 231 -19.00 -29.04 -20.96
N HIS A 232 -20.29 -28.68 -20.90
CA HIS A 232 -21.20 -28.80 -22.05
C HIS A 232 -21.38 -27.45 -22.73
N HIS A 233 -21.19 -27.39 -24.05
CA HIS A 233 -21.42 -26.21 -24.87
C HIS A 233 -22.90 -26.21 -25.36
N ASN A 234 -23.78 -25.47 -24.70
CA ASN A 234 -25.24 -25.52 -24.91
C ASN A 234 -25.65 -25.21 -26.35
N THR A 235 -25.02 -24.23 -27.02
CA THR A 235 -25.42 -23.84 -28.39
C THR A 235 -25.02 -24.88 -29.44
N LEU A 236 -23.91 -25.57 -29.23
CA LEU A 236 -23.42 -26.62 -30.13
C LEU A 236 -23.89 -28.03 -29.73
N ASP A 237 -24.56 -28.14 -28.57
CA ASP A 237 -25.04 -29.40 -27.98
C ASP A 237 -23.95 -30.49 -27.96
N MET A 238 -22.77 -30.12 -27.40
CA MET A 238 -21.64 -31.04 -27.38
C MET A 238 -20.79 -30.86 -26.12
N ASP A 239 -20.18 -31.95 -25.68
CA ASP A 239 -19.20 -31.91 -24.59
C ASP A 239 -17.87 -31.38 -25.08
N MET A 240 -17.25 -30.51 -24.24
CA MET A 240 -15.93 -29.94 -24.46
C MET A 240 -15.04 -30.18 -23.24
N TYR A 241 -13.76 -30.26 -23.51
CA TYR A 241 -12.75 -30.59 -22.52
C TYR A 241 -11.84 -29.40 -22.30
N LEU A 242 -11.63 -29.03 -21.03
CA LEU A 242 -10.60 -28.07 -20.67
C LEU A 242 -9.21 -28.68 -20.88
N ARG A 243 -8.32 -27.87 -21.45
CA ARG A 243 -6.91 -28.23 -21.70
C ARG A 243 -6.12 -28.29 -20.40
#